data_7fd181ce8640357645a03fde4fceb303
#
_entry.id   7fd181ce8640357645a03fde4fceb303
#
_cell.length_a   1.000
_cell.length_b   1.000
_cell.length_c   1.000
_cell.angle_alpha   90.00
_cell.angle_beta   90.00
_cell.angle_gamma   90.00
#
_symmetry.space_group_name_H-M   'P 1'
#
loop_
_entity.id
_entity.type
_entity.pdbx_description
1 polymer ?
#
loop_
_entity_poly.entity_id
_entity_poly.type
_entity_poly.pdbx_seq_one_letter_code
_entity_poly.pdbx_strand_id
1 'polypeptide(L)'
;MSGMKDARHMILWLFFGLLPMLGSCDFRDMLDDYPVSGVQIKLDWKGVTDKLPQTMRIIFYPKDTQGRKVESYLPAGGGEVKVPPGKYAVVAYNFNTESIQIRGDESYETIEAFTGHCTGLDVHENMVWSPDPLYVVALDEVEIRQSDVALP
;
A
#
# COMPACT_ATOMS: atom_id res chain seq x y z
N MET A 1 29.75 62.72 9.54
CA MET A 1 28.49 62.07 9.04
C MET A 1 28.81 61.13 7.89
N SER A 2 29.56 60.07 8.12
CA SER A 2 29.95 59.12 7.06
C SER A 2 29.73 57.62 7.44
N GLY A 3 29.05 57.34 8.51
CA GLY A 3 28.91 55.96 9.01
C GLY A 3 27.60 55.24 8.68
N MET A 4 26.64 55.88 8.03
CA MET A 4 25.28 55.34 7.89
C MET A 4 24.98 54.80 6.48
N LYS A 5 25.89 54.98 5.51
CA LYS A 5 25.72 54.43 4.15
C LYS A 5 26.28 53.00 4.02
N ASP A 6 27.31 52.69 4.80
CA ASP A 6 27.95 51.35 4.72
C ASP A 6 27.13 50.24 5.37
N ALA A 7 26.35 50.58 6.41
CA ALA A 7 25.49 49.59 7.07
C ALA A 7 24.33 49.07 6.17
N ARG A 8 23.83 49.90 5.26
CA ARG A 8 22.75 49.52 4.33
C ARG A 8 23.21 48.55 3.25
N HIS A 9 24.46 48.72 2.79
CA HIS A 9 25.05 47.78 1.82
C HIS A 9 25.45 46.45 2.45
N MET A 10 25.91 46.45 3.70
CA MET A 10 26.27 45.25 4.42
C MET A 10 25.05 44.36 4.74
N ILE A 11 23.92 44.98 5.07
CA ILE A 11 22.65 44.25 5.29
C ILE A 11 22.11 43.67 3.97
N LEU A 12 22.28 44.39 2.85
CA LEU A 12 21.83 43.91 1.55
C LEU A 12 22.64 42.69 1.06
N TRP A 13 23.94 42.65 1.36
CA TRP A 13 24.80 41.50 1.03
C TRP A 13 24.53 40.28 1.92
N LEU A 14 24.11 40.50 3.17
CA LEU A 14 23.69 39.40 4.07
C LEU A 14 22.40 38.73 3.62
N PHE A 15 21.46 39.47 3.03
CA PHE A 15 20.23 38.90 2.49
C PHE A 15 20.44 38.15 1.16
N PHE A 16 21.45 38.57 0.37
CA PHE A 16 21.72 37.90 -0.91
C PHE A 16 22.53 36.60 -0.76
N GLY A 17 23.24 36.43 0.37
CA GLY A 17 24.02 35.23 0.67
C GLY A 17 23.21 34.06 1.27
N LEU A 18 21.95 34.29 1.70
CA LEU A 18 21.14 33.26 2.38
C LEU A 18 20.11 32.59 1.46
N LEU A 19 20.02 33.00 0.20
CA LEU A 19 19.03 32.46 -0.75
C LEU A 19 19.39 31.15 -1.49
N PRO A 20 20.62 30.64 -1.51
CA PRO A 20 20.87 29.37 -2.23
C PRO A 20 20.73 28.11 -1.38
N MET A 21 20.26 28.19 -0.12
CA MET A 21 20.08 27.00 0.72
C MET A 21 18.65 26.41 0.71
N LEU A 22 17.77 26.94 -0.13
CA LEU A 22 16.57 26.23 -0.51
C LEU A 22 16.89 25.33 -1.70
N GLY A 23 17.95 24.51 -1.54
CA GLY A 23 18.18 23.36 -2.36
C GLY A 23 16.93 22.48 -2.25
N SER A 24 16.14 22.49 -3.29
CA SER A 24 15.13 21.53 -3.58
C SER A 24 15.64 20.14 -3.16
N CYS A 25 15.16 19.62 -2.04
CA CYS A 25 15.12 18.19 -1.87
C CYS A 25 14.19 17.66 -2.96
N ASP A 26 14.79 17.37 -4.09
CA ASP A 26 14.17 16.55 -5.12
C ASP A 26 13.96 15.19 -4.45
N PHE A 27 12.83 15.06 -3.78
CA PHE A 27 12.32 13.77 -3.28
C PHE A 27 11.88 13.01 -4.52
N ARG A 28 12.85 12.66 -5.37
CA ARG A 28 12.64 11.62 -6.37
C ARG A 28 12.23 10.39 -5.59
N ASP A 29 11.01 9.98 -5.80
CA ASP A 29 10.53 8.68 -5.33
C ASP A 29 11.59 7.65 -5.71
N MET A 30 12.31 7.14 -4.70
CA MET A 30 13.32 6.07 -4.89
C MET A 30 12.68 4.77 -5.39
N LEU A 31 11.38 4.79 -5.68
CA LEU A 31 10.61 3.68 -6.24
C LEU A 31 10.83 3.50 -7.75
N ASP A 32 11.33 4.52 -8.47
CA ASP A 32 11.53 4.42 -9.92
C ASP A 32 12.79 3.64 -10.34
N ASP A 33 13.72 3.40 -9.43
CA ASP A 33 15.00 2.70 -9.71
C ASP A 33 15.02 1.22 -9.31
N TYR A 34 13.96 0.70 -8.67
CA TYR A 34 13.89 -0.73 -8.37
C TYR A 34 13.32 -1.49 -9.56
N PRO A 35 14.02 -2.54 -10.04
CA PRO A 35 13.43 -3.41 -11.04
C PRO A 35 12.14 -4.02 -10.46
N VAL A 36 11.02 -3.75 -11.09
CA VAL A 36 9.73 -4.34 -10.71
C VAL A 36 9.37 -5.46 -11.68
N SER A 37 8.94 -6.59 -11.14
CA SER A 37 8.44 -7.70 -11.95
C SER A 37 6.92 -7.59 -12.08
N GLY A 38 6.41 -7.75 -13.30
CA GLY A 38 5.00 -7.93 -13.55
C GLY A 38 4.56 -9.33 -13.10
N VAL A 39 3.86 -9.42 -11.98
CA VAL A 39 3.34 -10.67 -11.45
C VAL A 39 1.92 -10.88 -11.92
N GLN A 40 1.68 -11.96 -12.67
CA GLN A 40 0.33 -12.35 -13.09
C GLN A 40 -0.36 -13.11 -11.96
N ILE A 41 -1.45 -12.54 -11.48
CA ILE A 41 -2.29 -13.15 -10.44
C ILE A 41 -3.53 -13.72 -11.10
N LYS A 42 -3.78 -14.99 -10.85
CA LYS A 42 -5.00 -15.69 -11.23
C LYS A 42 -5.70 -16.18 -10.00
N LEU A 43 -6.95 -15.80 -9.84
CA LEU A 43 -7.79 -16.26 -8.74
C LEU A 43 -8.61 -17.48 -9.19
N ASP A 44 -8.54 -18.58 -8.45
CA ASP A 44 -9.28 -19.79 -8.73
C ASP A 44 -10.54 -19.84 -7.84
N TRP A 45 -11.69 -19.79 -8.47
CA TRP A 45 -13.01 -19.76 -7.82
C TRP A 45 -13.72 -21.10 -7.83
N LYS A 46 -12.98 -22.21 -7.99
CA LYS A 46 -13.58 -23.54 -7.96
C LYS A 46 -14.29 -23.81 -6.64
N GLY A 47 -15.55 -24.21 -6.75
CA GLY A 47 -16.40 -24.49 -5.59
C GLY A 47 -17.14 -23.27 -5.03
N VAL A 48 -16.94 -22.08 -5.56
CA VAL A 48 -17.74 -20.91 -5.23
C VAL A 48 -18.97 -20.89 -6.14
N THR A 49 -20.15 -20.99 -5.53
CA THR A 49 -21.45 -20.99 -6.22
C THR A 49 -22.12 -19.62 -6.18
N ASP A 50 -21.70 -18.77 -5.28
CA ASP A 50 -22.24 -17.43 -5.10
C ASP A 50 -21.70 -16.45 -6.12
N LYS A 51 -22.29 -15.26 -6.14
CA LYS A 51 -21.81 -14.16 -6.98
C LYS A 51 -20.37 -13.79 -6.58
N LEU A 52 -19.48 -13.84 -7.55
CA LEU A 52 -18.09 -13.45 -7.33
C LEU A 52 -17.96 -11.97 -6.93
N PRO A 53 -16.99 -11.63 -6.09
CA PRO A 53 -16.72 -10.24 -5.72
C PRO A 53 -16.30 -9.42 -6.94
N GLN A 54 -16.60 -8.13 -6.92
CA GLN A 54 -16.18 -7.23 -8.00
C GLN A 54 -14.70 -6.94 -7.94
N THR A 55 -14.18 -6.81 -6.73
CA THR A 55 -12.80 -6.36 -6.47
C THR A 55 -12.18 -7.19 -5.36
N MET A 56 -10.95 -7.62 -5.59
CA MET A 56 -10.06 -8.24 -4.62
C MET A 56 -8.94 -7.28 -4.28
N ARG A 57 -8.69 -7.03 -3.01
CA ARG A 57 -7.48 -6.36 -2.53
C ARG A 57 -6.41 -7.40 -2.30
N ILE A 58 -5.23 -7.17 -2.84
CA ILE A 58 -4.09 -8.08 -2.72
C ILE A 58 -2.95 -7.31 -2.10
N ILE A 59 -2.35 -7.85 -1.05
CA ILE A 59 -1.27 -7.21 -0.30
C ILE A 59 -0.09 -8.16 -0.26
N PHE A 60 1.07 -7.65 -0.67
CA PHE A 60 2.36 -8.31 -0.56
C PHE A 60 3.13 -7.70 0.60
N TYR A 61 3.40 -8.49 1.62
CA TYR A 61 4.19 -8.11 2.78
C TYR A 61 5.62 -8.64 2.61
N PRO A 62 6.64 -7.77 2.48
CA PRO A 62 8.02 -8.22 2.31
C PRO A 62 8.51 -8.93 3.56
N LYS A 63 9.18 -10.08 3.39
CA LYS A 63 9.77 -10.87 4.50
C LYS A 63 11.24 -10.56 4.73
N ASP A 64 12.01 -10.38 3.66
CA ASP A 64 13.46 -10.31 3.71
C ASP A 64 14.01 -8.90 3.55
N THR A 65 13.17 -7.93 3.29
CA THR A 65 13.59 -6.57 3.00
C THR A 65 12.93 -5.56 3.93
N GLN A 66 13.58 -4.45 4.17
CA GLN A 66 12.96 -3.28 4.79
C GLN A 66 11.99 -2.55 3.82
N GLY A 67 11.52 -3.28 2.80
CA GLY A 67 10.61 -2.78 1.79
C GLY A 67 9.23 -2.45 2.37
N ARG A 68 8.51 -1.60 1.67
CA ARG A 68 7.11 -1.32 2.00
C ARG A 68 6.21 -2.40 1.42
N LYS A 69 5.07 -2.66 2.07
CA LYS A 69 4.02 -3.50 1.50
C LYS A 69 3.60 -2.97 0.14
N VAL A 70 3.33 -3.87 -0.79
CA VAL A 70 2.75 -3.53 -2.10
C VAL A 70 1.31 -3.98 -2.10
N GLU A 71 0.40 -3.09 -2.45
CA GLU A 71 -1.01 -3.44 -2.54
C GLU A 71 -1.59 -3.09 -3.91
N SER A 72 -2.58 -3.88 -4.30
CA SER A 72 -3.29 -3.71 -5.56
C SER A 72 -4.73 -4.15 -5.45
N TYR A 73 -5.56 -3.59 -6.30
CA TYR A 73 -6.98 -3.93 -6.41
C TYR A 73 -7.21 -4.53 -7.79
N LEU A 74 -7.64 -5.79 -7.81
CA LEU A 74 -7.86 -6.53 -9.05
C LEU A 74 -9.30 -7.03 -9.15
N PRO A 75 -9.83 -7.20 -10.36
CA PRO A 75 -11.10 -7.88 -10.55
C PRO A 75 -11.02 -9.35 -10.13
N ALA A 76 -12.17 -10.02 -9.96
CA ALA A 76 -12.23 -11.44 -9.57
C ALA A 76 -11.43 -12.37 -10.50
N GLY A 77 -11.25 -12.00 -11.76
CA GLY A 77 -10.43 -12.78 -12.70
C GLY A 77 -8.92 -12.69 -12.47
N GLY A 78 -8.48 -11.79 -11.60
CA GLY A 78 -7.07 -11.49 -11.40
C GLY A 78 -6.54 -10.39 -12.32
N GLY A 79 -5.23 -10.32 -12.46
CA GLY A 79 -4.55 -9.31 -13.29
C GLY A 79 -3.06 -9.24 -12.99
N GLU A 80 -2.41 -8.21 -13.52
CA GLU A 80 -0.99 -7.97 -13.32
C GLU A 80 -0.76 -6.98 -12.19
N VAL A 81 0.20 -7.30 -11.30
CA VAL A 81 0.68 -6.41 -10.24
C VAL A 81 2.20 -6.25 -10.38
N LYS A 82 2.66 -5.02 -10.29
CA LYS A 82 4.10 -4.73 -10.28
C LYS A 82 4.64 -4.86 -8.87
N VAL A 83 5.52 -5.81 -8.65
CA VAL A 83 6.11 -6.11 -7.34
C VAL A 83 7.64 -6.21 -7.49
N PRO A 84 8.43 -5.59 -6.61
CA PRO A 84 9.88 -5.79 -6.59
C PRO A 84 10.23 -7.27 -6.37
N PRO A 85 11.35 -7.76 -6.92
CA PRO A 85 11.84 -9.10 -6.61
C PRO A 85 12.11 -9.27 -5.11
N GLY A 86 11.77 -10.43 -4.56
CA GLY A 86 11.94 -10.70 -3.13
C GLY A 86 11.01 -11.80 -2.63
N LYS A 87 11.06 -12.02 -1.32
CA LYS A 87 10.16 -12.95 -0.63
C LYS A 87 9.04 -12.19 0.09
N TYR A 88 7.84 -12.66 -0.07
CA TYR A 88 6.64 -12.02 0.44
C TYR A 88 5.70 -13.02 1.11
N ALA A 89 5.01 -12.58 2.16
CA ALA A 89 3.73 -13.15 2.52
C ALA A 89 2.65 -12.38 1.75
N VAL A 90 1.61 -13.09 1.30
CA VAL A 90 0.56 -12.50 0.46
C VAL A 90 -0.81 -12.77 1.05
N VAL A 91 -1.62 -11.73 1.15
CA VAL A 91 -3.03 -11.84 1.52
C VAL A 91 -3.88 -11.25 0.42
N ALA A 92 -4.91 -11.98 0.01
CA ALA A 92 -5.92 -11.48 -0.92
C ALA A 92 -7.31 -11.66 -0.31
N TYR A 93 -8.15 -10.63 -0.39
CA TYR A 93 -9.53 -10.67 0.10
C TYR A 93 -10.44 -9.75 -0.70
N ASN A 94 -11.75 -10.04 -0.65
CA ASN A 94 -12.73 -9.16 -1.30
C ASN A 94 -12.88 -7.85 -0.52
N PHE A 95 -12.76 -6.75 -1.23
CA PHE A 95 -12.69 -5.41 -0.63
C PHE A 95 -14.07 -4.77 -0.41
N ASN A 96 -15.08 -5.16 -1.15
CA ASN A 96 -16.39 -4.53 -1.16
C ASN A 96 -17.40 -5.22 -0.20
N THR A 97 -17.02 -5.40 1.05
CA THR A 97 -17.91 -5.89 2.11
C THR A 97 -18.56 -4.71 2.83
N GLU A 98 -19.82 -4.85 3.25
CA GLU A 98 -20.56 -3.82 3.98
C GLU A 98 -20.33 -3.93 5.50
N SER A 99 -20.32 -5.17 6.01
CA SER A 99 -20.27 -5.44 7.45
C SER A 99 -18.91 -5.91 7.96
N ILE A 100 -18.02 -6.36 7.08
CA ILE A 100 -16.67 -6.79 7.46
C ILE A 100 -15.69 -5.64 7.34
N GLN A 101 -14.95 -5.43 8.40
CA GLN A 101 -13.88 -4.44 8.48
C GLN A 101 -12.54 -5.16 8.61
N ILE A 102 -11.50 -4.57 8.04
CA ILE A 102 -10.12 -5.07 8.14
C ILE A 102 -9.32 -4.08 8.99
N ARG A 103 -8.55 -4.62 9.94
CA ARG A 103 -7.61 -3.84 10.74
C ARG A 103 -6.26 -4.54 10.82
N GLY A 104 -5.24 -3.81 11.29
CA GLY A 104 -3.89 -4.34 11.45
C GLY A 104 -3.21 -4.70 10.13
N ASP A 105 -3.63 -4.10 9.00
CA ASP A 105 -3.14 -4.41 7.66
C ASP A 105 -1.75 -3.85 7.35
N GLU A 106 -1.06 -3.33 8.37
CA GLU A 106 0.33 -2.88 8.24
C GLU A 106 1.31 -4.06 8.20
N SER A 107 0.97 -5.20 8.80
CA SER A 107 1.77 -6.43 8.74
C SER A 107 0.92 -7.68 8.52
N TYR A 108 1.57 -8.72 7.98
CA TYR A 108 0.93 -10.02 7.76
C TYR A 108 0.46 -10.67 9.06
N GLU A 109 1.20 -10.48 10.15
CA GLU A 109 0.92 -11.08 11.46
C GLU A 109 -0.24 -10.42 12.19
N THR A 110 -0.56 -9.18 11.83
CA THR A 110 -1.56 -8.37 12.55
C THR A 110 -2.85 -8.15 11.78
N ILE A 111 -2.87 -8.49 10.50
CA ILE A 111 -4.07 -8.31 9.68
C ILE A 111 -5.19 -9.22 10.17
N GLU A 112 -6.34 -8.65 10.46
CA GLU A 112 -7.52 -9.39 10.88
C GLU A 112 -8.80 -8.80 10.29
N ALA A 113 -9.78 -9.68 10.08
CA ALA A 113 -11.12 -9.32 9.67
C ALA A 113 -12.08 -9.42 10.87
N PHE A 114 -12.95 -8.45 11.04
CA PHE A 114 -13.95 -8.45 12.10
C PHE A 114 -15.25 -7.80 11.64
N THR A 115 -16.34 -8.11 12.33
CA THR A 115 -17.64 -7.44 12.15
C THR A 115 -17.83 -6.40 13.23
N GLY A 116 -18.31 -5.22 12.85
CA GLY A 116 -18.67 -4.17 13.79
C GLY A 116 -19.91 -4.51 14.61
N HIS A 117 -20.03 -3.90 15.78
CA HIS A 117 -21.26 -3.95 16.55
C HIS A 117 -22.34 -3.11 15.88
N CYS A 118 -23.58 -3.60 15.93
CA CYS A 118 -24.73 -2.80 15.51
C CYS A 118 -24.91 -1.60 16.45
N THR A 119 -25.22 -0.44 15.89
CA THR A 119 -25.52 0.77 16.66
C THR A 119 -26.95 1.22 16.35
N GLY A 120 -27.71 1.58 17.37
CA GLY A 120 -29.09 2.06 17.22
C GLY A 120 -29.85 2.05 18.55
N LEU A 121 -30.99 2.72 18.60
CA LEU A 121 -31.78 2.88 19.83
C LEU A 121 -32.40 1.56 20.35
N ASP A 122 -32.61 0.59 19.45
CA ASP A 122 -33.29 -0.69 19.75
C ASP A 122 -32.33 -1.90 19.67
N VAL A 123 -31.02 -1.66 19.73
CA VAL A 123 -30.03 -2.72 19.57
C VAL A 123 -29.43 -3.13 20.90
N HIS A 124 -29.40 -4.44 21.19
CA HIS A 124 -28.74 -4.98 22.37
C HIS A 124 -27.22 -4.87 22.23
N GLU A 125 -26.50 -4.64 23.34
CA GLU A 125 -25.05 -4.38 23.38
C GLU A 125 -24.19 -5.48 22.71
N ASN A 126 -24.72 -6.71 22.59
CA ASN A 126 -23.99 -7.85 22.02
C ASN A 126 -24.39 -8.17 20.57
N MET A 127 -25.18 -7.34 19.91
CA MET A 127 -25.53 -7.57 18.51
C MET A 127 -24.40 -7.14 17.58
N VAL A 128 -24.07 -8.00 16.64
CA VAL A 128 -23.12 -7.73 15.56
C VAL A 128 -23.82 -7.83 14.22
N TRP A 129 -23.28 -7.16 13.22
CA TRP A 129 -23.78 -7.28 11.85
C TRP A 129 -23.60 -8.71 11.36
N SER A 130 -24.58 -9.20 10.60
CA SER A 130 -24.40 -10.46 9.87
C SER A 130 -23.25 -10.30 8.88
N PRO A 131 -22.21 -11.16 8.95
CA PRO A 131 -21.08 -11.02 8.08
C PRO A 131 -21.45 -11.27 6.61
N ASP A 132 -20.94 -10.43 5.72
CA ASP A 132 -20.96 -10.70 4.29
C ASP A 132 -20.03 -11.88 3.96
N PRO A 133 -20.19 -12.53 2.80
CA PRO A 133 -19.22 -13.50 2.34
C PRO A 133 -17.82 -12.87 2.24
N LEU A 134 -16.86 -13.40 3.00
CA LEU A 134 -15.46 -13.01 2.94
C LEU A 134 -14.67 -14.13 2.26
N TYR A 135 -14.11 -13.82 1.11
CA TYR A 135 -13.21 -14.69 0.38
C TYR A 135 -11.78 -14.28 0.67
N VAL A 136 -11.00 -15.16 1.25
CA VAL A 136 -9.61 -14.89 1.66
C VAL A 136 -8.69 -15.97 1.14
N VAL A 137 -7.53 -15.54 0.65
CA VAL A 137 -6.37 -16.39 0.39
C VAL A 137 -5.19 -15.80 1.14
N ALA A 138 -4.47 -16.64 1.88
CA ALA A 138 -3.24 -16.26 2.55
C ALA A 138 -2.13 -17.23 2.15
N LEU A 139 -0.99 -16.70 1.77
CA LEU A 139 0.21 -17.44 1.41
C LEU A 139 1.37 -16.94 2.27
N ASP A 140 1.95 -17.84 3.06
CA ASP A 140 3.01 -17.48 4.01
C ASP A 140 4.31 -17.10 3.33
N GLU A 141 4.61 -17.68 2.18
CA GLU A 141 5.84 -17.39 1.45
C GLU A 141 5.63 -17.52 -0.06
N VAL A 142 5.96 -16.46 -0.78
CA VAL A 142 6.01 -16.40 -2.24
C VAL A 142 7.33 -15.73 -2.62
N GLU A 143 8.11 -16.37 -3.48
CA GLU A 143 9.33 -15.78 -4.04
C GLU A 143 9.04 -15.17 -5.41
N ILE A 144 9.26 -13.87 -5.54
CA ILE A 144 9.16 -13.15 -6.80
C ILE A 144 10.57 -12.94 -7.32
N ARG A 145 10.84 -13.50 -8.49
CA ARG A 145 12.13 -13.39 -9.17
C ARG A 145 12.03 -12.36 -10.28
N GLN A 146 13.11 -11.66 -10.51
CA GLN A 146 13.23 -10.84 -11.70
C GLN A 146 13.13 -11.78 -12.90
N SER A 147 12.08 -11.64 -13.70
CA SER A 147 12.04 -12.35 -14.97
C SER A 147 13.21 -11.81 -15.82
N ASP A 148 14.10 -12.68 -16.23
CA ASP A 148 15.10 -12.36 -17.25
C ASP A 148 14.34 -11.99 -18.52
N VAL A 149 13.96 -10.74 -18.65
CA VAL A 149 13.50 -10.18 -19.90
C VAL A 149 14.76 -10.11 -20.75
N ALA A 150 14.94 -11.10 -21.60
CA ALA A 150 15.90 -11.00 -22.69
C ALA A 150 15.52 -9.74 -23.47
N LEU A 151 16.32 -8.69 -23.31
CA LEU A 151 16.22 -7.52 -24.16
C LEU A 151 16.47 -7.96 -25.61
N PRO A 152 15.64 -7.50 -26.55
CA PRO A 152 15.84 -7.80 -27.96
C PRO A 152 17.14 -7.21 -28.50
#